data_51576c803117c23629392457fc81bb31
#
_entry.id   51576c803117c23629392457fc81bb31
#
_cell.length_a   1.000
_cell.length_b   1.000
_cell.length_c   1.000
_cell.angle_alpha   90.00
_cell.angle_beta   90.00
_cell.angle_gamma   90.00
#
_symmetry.space_group_name_H-M   'P 1'
#
loop_
_entity.id
_entity.type
_entity.pdbx_description
1 polymer ?
#
loop_
_entity_poly.entity_id
_entity_poly.type
_entity_poly.pdbx_seq_one_letter_code
_entity_poly.pdbx_strand_id
1 'polypeptide(L)'
;MAGDRETGVAVMKMAEGLDTGPVAMTERMAIGPDTTAGGLHDELAWLGAGLMVRALAELEEGKLRLAPQPDAGVTYANKIEKAETRIDWTQSWNKVHDHCRGLSPFPGAWFEHSGAGRIKVLRSTKGSGAGEAGRVLDDDLTVACGAGAIRLLELQRAGRQPMHAEEFLRGTPIPRGTKLH
;
A
#
# COMPACT_ATOMS: atom_id res chain seq x y z
N MET A 1 3.98 0.80 2.66
CA MET A 1 3.89 2.04 3.47
C MET A 1 5.26 2.70 3.66
N ALA A 2 6.37 1.96 3.66
CA ALA A 2 7.73 2.52 3.80
C ALA A 2 8.21 3.33 2.58
N GLY A 3 7.63 3.12 1.42
CA GLY A 3 8.03 3.79 0.17
C GLY A 3 9.15 3.07 -0.58
N ASP A 4 9.36 1.78 -0.27
CA ASP A 4 10.34 0.95 -0.97
C ASP A 4 10.03 0.85 -2.46
N ARG A 5 11.06 0.73 -3.27
CA ARG A 5 10.97 0.66 -4.74
C ARG A 5 11.15 -0.75 -5.31
N GLU A 6 11.52 -1.69 -4.47
CA GLU A 6 11.75 -3.08 -4.83
C GLU A 6 11.24 -3.99 -3.71
N THR A 7 10.77 -5.16 -4.09
CA THR A 7 10.44 -6.26 -3.18
C THR A 7 10.75 -7.59 -3.87
N GLY A 8 10.42 -8.71 -3.24
CA GLY A 8 10.61 -10.01 -3.85
C GLY A 8 9.99 -11.12 -3.04
N VAL A 9 10.09 -12.32 -3.57
CA VAL A 9 9.74 -13.57 -2.92
C VAL A 9 10.98 -14.43 -2.79
N ALA A 10 11.02 -15.22 -1.73
CA ALA A 10 12.08 -16.19 -1.52
C ALA A 10 11.49 -17.55 -1.15
N VAL A 11 12.12 -18.61 -1.66
CA VAL A 11 11.90 -19.99 -1.18
C VAL A 11 13.03 -20.31 -0.22
N MET A 12 12.67 -20.70 1.00
CA MET A 12 13.64 -21.05 2.03
C MET A 12 13.35 -22.44 2.64
N LYS A 13 14.37 -23.07 3.19
CA LYS A 13 14.20 -24.26 4.02
C LYS A 13 13.76 -23.83 5.41
N MET A 14 12.68 -24.42 5.92
CA MET A 14 12.20 -24.13 7.29
C MET A 14 13.27 -24.41 8.36
N ALA A 15 13.35 -23.53 9.35
CA ALA A 15 14.16 -23.65 10.55
C ALA A 15 13.29 -23.36 11.78
N GLU A 16 13.81 -23.53 13.00
CA GLU A 16 13.04 -23.33 14.23
C GLU A 16 12.63 -21.88 14.50
N GLY A 17 13.45 -20.92 14.06
CA GLY A 17 13.14 -19.48 14.18
C GLY A 17 12.20 -18.99 13.10
N LEU A 18 11.48 -17.90 13.38
CA LEU A 18 10.61 -17.23 12.43
C LEU A 18 11.44 -16.66 11.28
N ASP A 19 11.20 -17.15 10.07
CA ASP A 19 11.82 -16.70 8.80
C ASP A 19 13.37 -16.71 8.80
N THR A 20 14.00 -17.56 9.62
CA THR A 20 15.47 -17.64 9.79
C THR A 20 16.16 -18.72 8.95
N GLY A 21 15.38 -19.51 8.22
CA GLY A 21 15.92 -20.61 7.41
C GLY A 21 16.79 -20.15 6.24
N PRO A 22 17.73 -20.99 5.75
CA PRO A 22 18.55 -20.65 4.60
C PRO A 22 17.71 -20.54 3.33
N VAL A 23 18.02 -19.53 2.52
CA VAL A 23 17.31 -19.22 1.26
C VAL A 23 17.84 -20.11 0.13
N ALA A 24 16.92 -20.72 -0.60
CA ALA A 24 17.21 -21.51 -1.79
C ALA A 24 17.19 -20.68 -3.06
N MET A 25 16.11 -19.91 -3.24
CA MET A 25 15.90 -19.08 -4.43
C MET A 25 15.25 -17.77 -4.03
N THR A 26 15.56 -16.71 -4.78
CA THR A 26 14.92 -15.38 -4.63
C THR A 26 14.62 -14.82 -6.01
N GLU A 27 13.46 -14.18 -6.13
CA GLU A 27 13.10 -13.40 -7.30
C GLU A 27 12.59 -12.03 -6.87
N ARG A 28 13.08 -10.97 -7.53
CA ARG A 28 12.81 -9.58 -7.17
C ARG A 28 11.90 -8.93 -8.21
N MET A 29 11.13 -7.96 -7.78
CA MET A 29 10.31 -7.13 -8.64
C MET A 29 10.29 -5.68 -8.19
N ALA A 30 10.10 -4.77 -9.13
CA ALA A 30 9.96 -3.35 -8.85
C ALA A 30 8.59 -3.03 -8.28
N ILE A 31 8.54 -2.10 -7.32
CA ILE A 31 7.30 -1.50 -6.82
C ILE A 31 7.09 -0.18 -7.56
N GLY A 32 6.09 -0.13 -8.42
CA GLY A 32 5.72 1.09 -9.14
C GLY A 32 5.18 2.19 -8.21
N PRO A 33 5.17 3.45 -8.67
CA PRO A 33 4.73 4.57 -7.84
C PRO A 33 3.29 4.43 -7.37
N ASP A 34 2.41 3.85 -8.17
CA ASP A 34 0.99 3.70 -7.88
C ASP A 34 0.58 2.25 -7.55
N THR A 35 1.55 1.34 -7.36
CA THR A 35 1.29 -0.05 -6.99
C THR A 35 0.64 -0.11 -5.61
N THR A 36 -0.53 -0.74 -5.51
CA THR A 36 -1.24 -0.97 -4.24
C THR A 36 -0.77 -2.26 -3.58
N ALA A 37 -1.01 -2.39 -2.27
CA ALA A 37 -0.70 -3.63 -1.54
C ALA A 37 -1.43 -4.85 -2.13
N GLY A 38 -2.70 -4.68 -2.56
CA GLY A 38 -3.45 -5.77 -3.21
C GLY A 38 -2.83 -6.19 -4.53
N GLY A 39 -2.53 -5.23 -5.42
CA GLY A 39 -1.86 -5.54 -6.69
C GLY A 39 -0.51 -6.19 -6.49
N LEU A 40 0.29 -5.66 -5.54
CA LEU A 40 1.58 -6.25 -5.20
C LEU A 40 1.46 -7.67 -4.66
N HIS A 41 0.47 -7.93 -3.81
CA HIS A 41 0.18 -9.27 -3.30
C HIS A 41 -0.07 -10.26 -4.42
N ASP A 42 -0.92 -9.90 -5.38
CA ASP A 42 -1.28 -10.78 -6.49
C ASP A 42 -0.06 -11.06 -7.40
N GLU A 43 0.73 -10.05 -7.73
CA GLU A 43 1.96 -10.20 -8.51
C GLU A 43 2.98 -11.08 -7.77
N LEU A 44 3.20 -10.87 -6.47
CA LEU A 44 4.10 -11.69 -5.66
C LEU A 44 3.60 -13.13 -5.51
N ALA A 45 2.28 -13.36 -5.46
CA ALA A 45 1.72 -14.72 -5.43
C ALA A 45 2.03 -15.49 -6.70
N TRP A 46 1.87 -14.87 -7.88
CA TRP A 46 2.25 -15.49 -9.16
C TRP A 46 3.74 -15.76 -9.26
N LEU A 47 4.56 -14.79 -8.88
CA LEU A 47 6.02 -14.89 -8.88
C LEU A 47 6.48 -16.03 -7.95
N GLY A 48 5.92 -16.08 -6.74
CA GLY A 48 6.21 -17.11 -5.74
C GLY A 48 5.81 -18.51 -6.17
N ALA A 49 4.66 -18.66 -6.85
CA ALA A 49 4.22 -19.95 -7.37
C ALA A 49 5.21 -20.50 -8.41
N GLY A 50 5.63 -19.67 -9.37
CA GLY A 50 6.64 -20.05 -10.36
C GLY A 50 8.00 -20.39 -9.74
N LEU A 51 8.43 -19.60 -8.74
CA LEU A 51 9.67 -19.81 -8.02
C LEU A 51 9.65 -21.13 -7.24
N MET A 52 8.52 -21.46 -6.60
CA MET A 52 8.35 -22.70 -5.83
C MET A 52 8.45 -23.94 -6.74
N VAL A 53 7.80 -23.93 -7.91
CA VAL A 53 7.88 -25.04 -8.87
C VAL A 53 9.33 -25.28 -9.30
N ARG A 54 10.09 -24.23 -9.59
CA ARG A 54 11.52 -24.34 -9.95
C ARG A 54 12.36 -24.89 -8.79
N ALA A 55 12.11 -24.40 -7.57
CA ALA A 55 12.84 -24.83 -6.39
C ALA A 55 12.59 -26.34 -6.08
N LEU A 56 11.36 -26.80 -6.25
CA LEU A 56 11.02 -28.22 -6.07
C LEU A 56 11.67 -29.11 -7.12
N ALA A 57 11.72 -28.68 -8.38
CA ALA A 57 12.43 -29.43 -9.43
C ALA A 57 13.93 -29.55 -9.14
N GLU A 58 14.58 -28.46 -8.71
CA GLU A 58 16.00 -28.50 -8.34
C GLU A 58 16.25 -29.34 -7.08
N LEU A 59 15.29 -29.34 -6.14
CA LEU A 59 15.36 -30.18 -4.96
C LEU A 59 15.30 -31.67 -5.32
N GLU A 60 14.37 -32.07 -6.20
CA GLU A 60 14.21 -33.44 -6.70
C GLU A 60 15.49 -33.93 -7.42
N GLU A 61 16.13 -33.06 -8.18
CA GLU A 61 17.38 -33.35 -8.87
C GLU A 61 18.63 -33.28 -7.97
N GLY A 62 18.48 -32.94 -6.69
CA GLY A 62 19.60 -32.75 -5.75
C GLY A 62 20.50 -31.56 -6.06
N LYS A 63 20.02 -30.61 -6.85
CA LYS A 63 20.78 -29.42 -7.29
C LYS A 63 20.51 -28.18 -6.45
N LEU A 64 19.44 -28.15 -5.64
CA LEU A 64 19.06 -26.98 -4.88
C LEU A 64 20.17 -26.54 -3.92
N ARG A 65 20.61 -25.29 -4.06
CA ARG A 65 21.62 -24.68 -3.21
C ARG A 65 20.97 -23.83 -2.13
N LEU A 66 21.44 -23.95 -0.91
CA LEU A 66 20.97 -23.19 0.23
C LEU A 66 22.04 -22.19 0.67
N ALA A 67 21.66 -20.94 0.84
CA ALA A 67 22.52 -19.85 1.33
C ALA A 67 21.97 -19.33 2.66
N PRO A 68 22.81 -19.20 3.72
CA PRO A 68 22.39 -18.56 4.96
C PRO A 68 21.91 -17.15 4.71
N GLN A 69 20.89 -16.69 5.47
CA GLN A 69 20.46 -15.31 5.44
C GLN A 69 21.47 -14.43 6.19
N PRO A 70 21.73 -13.19 5.73
CA PRO A 70 22.57 -12.25 6.46
C PRO A 70 21.87 -11.79 7.74
N ASP A 71 22.62 -11.60 8.82
CA ASP A 71 22.10 -11.07 10.08
C ASP A 71 21.79 -9.57 10.01
N ALA A 72 22.44 -8.86 9.08
CA ALA A 72 22.26 -7.42 8.89
C ALA A 72 21.07 -7.11 7.97
N GLY A 73 20.33 -6.06 8.29
CA GLY A 73 19.22 -5.56 7.47
C GLY A 73 17.89 -6.28 7.68
N VAL A 74 17.79 -7.14 8.69
CA VAL A 74 16.53 -7.80 9.05
C VAL A 74 15.50 -6.77 9.50
N THR A 75 14.29 -6.83 8.93
CA THR A 75 13.15 -6.00 9.32
C THR A 75 11.93 -6.88 9.55
N TYR A 76 11.06 -6.45 10.47
CA TYR A 76 9.82 -7.14 10.77
C TYR A 76 8.63 -6.25 10.45
N ALA A 77 7.62 -6.82 9.79
CA ALA A 77 6.35 -6.17 9.54
C ALA A 77 5.36 -6.54 10.65
N ASN A 78 5.08 -5.62 11.55
CA ASN A 78 4.06 -5.80 12.58
C ASN A 78 2.65 -5.83 11.97
N LYS A 79 1.71 -6.42 12.72
CA LYS A 79 0.29 -6.37 12.36
C LYS A 79 -0.18 -4.91 12.38
N ILE A 80 -0.89 -4.51 11.33
CA ILE A 80 -1.45 -3.16 11.20
C ILE A 80 -2.56 -2.96 12.23
N GLU A 81 -2.41 -1.97 13.08
CA GLU A 81 -3.41 -1.56 14.05
C GLU A 81 -4.50 -0.70 13.40
N LYS A 82 -5.74 -0.77 13.94
CA LYS A 82 -6.86 0.05 13.40
C LYS A 82 -6.58 1.54 13.44
N ALA A 83 -5.87 2.02 14.45
CA ALA A 83 -5.51 3.43 14.59
C ALA A 83 -4.57 3.90 13.47
N GLU A 84 -3.69 3.02 12.98
CA GLU A 84 -2.74 3.32 11.91
C GLU A 84 -3.40 3.51 10.55
N THR A 85 -4.67 3.10 10.38
CA THR A 85 -5.36 3.20 9.09
C THR A 85 -5.99 4.56 8.83
N ARG A 86 -6.05 5.44 9.83
CA ARG A 86 -6.51 6.83 9.64
C ARG A 86 -5.43 7.64 8.95
N ILE A 87 -5.82 8.43 7.95
CA ILE A 87 -4.88 9.27 7.21
C ILE A 87 -4.44 10.44 8.08
N ASP A 88 -3.12 10.59 8.25
CA ASP A 88 -2.51 11.78 8.84
C ASP A 88 -2.12 12.76 7.73
N TRP A 89 -2.97 13.73 7.49
CA TRP A 89 -2.76 14.76 6.47
C TRP A 89 -1.57 15.69 6.76
N THR A 90 -1.03 15.69 8.00
CA THR A 90 0.14 16.52 8.36
C THR A 90 1.44 15.99 7.78
N GLN A 91 1.45 14.74 7.32
CA GLN A 91 2.58 14.14 6.63
C GLN A 91 2.76 14.75 5.24
N SER A 92 3.95 14.54 4.63
CA SER A 92 4.19 14.91 3.23
C SER A 92 3.33 14.08 2.27
N TRP A 93 3.03 14.64 1.08
CA TRP A 93 2.18 14.00 0.09
C TRP A 93 2.61 12.56 -0.28
N ASN A 94 3.91 12.32 -0.38
CA ASN A 94 4.44 10.97 -0.69
C ASN A 94 4.18 9.97 0.44
N LYS A 95 4.31 10.38 1.70
CA LYS A 95 3.97 9.52 2.85
C LYS A 95 2.48 9.22 2.92
N VAL A 96 1.63 10.23 2.67
CA VAL A 96 0.17 10.01 2.61
C VAL A 96 -0.20 9.10 1.44
N HIS A 97 0.42 9.28 0.28
CA HIS A 97 0.21 8.41 -0.88
C HIS A 97 0.67 6.98 -0.60
N ASP A 98 1.89 6.79 -0.05
CA ASP A 98 2.42 5.48 0.32
C ASP A 98 1.56 4.78 1.39
N HIS A 99 1.00 5.53 2.32
CA HIS A 99 0.05 5.04 3.30
C HIS A 99 -1.25 4.56 2.65
N CYS A 100 -1.86 5.35 1.75
CA CYS A 100 -3.07 4.97 1.03
C CYS A 100 -2.85 3.71 0.19
N ARG A 101 -1.84 3.69 -0.68
CA ARG A 101 -1.56 2.54 -1.55
C ARG A 101 -1.13 1.29 -0.78
N GLY A 102 -0.37 1.47 0.31
CA GLY A 102 0.12 0.37 1.16
C GLY A 102 -0.97 -0.28 2.01
N LEU A 103 -2.15 0.34 2.16
CA LEU A 103 -3.31 -0.20 2.85
C LEU A 103 -4.45 -0.61 1.90
N SER A 104 -4.32 -0.36 0.61
CA SER A 104 -5.36 -0.65 -0.38
C SER A 104 -5.26 -2.07 -0.94
N PRO A 105 -6.38 -2.79 -1.10
CA PRO A 105 -7.75 -2.38 -0.77
C PRO A 105 -8.13 -2.63 0.69
N PHE A 106 -7.34 -3.40 1.42
CA PHE A 106 -7.63 -3.80 2.79
C PHE A 106 -6.39 -3.64 3.69
N PRO A 107 -6.55 -3.09 4.91
CA PRO A 107 -7.78 -2.60 5.56
C PRO A 107 -8.35 -1.31 4.96
N GLY A 108 -7.58 -0.57 4.18
CA GLY A 108 -7.89 0.70 3.54
C GLY A 108 -7.57 1.91 4.43
N ALA A 109 -6.73 2.83 3.94
CA ALA A 109 -6.56 4.13 4.57
C ALA A 109 -7.86 4.93 4.50
N TRP A 110 -8.19 5.72 5.52
CA TRP A 110 -9.46 6.42 5.59
C TRP A 110 -9.35 7.80 6.24
N PHE A 111 -10.31 8.63 5.91
CA PHE A 111 -10.58 9.91 6.55
C PHE A 111 -12.05 10.01 6.96
N GLU A 112 -12.38 10.99 7.79
CA GLU A 112 -13.75 11.25 8.24
C GLU A 112 -14.33 12.48 7.55
N HIS A 113 -15.57 12.37 7.08
CA HIS A 113 -16.35 13.46 6.49
C HIS A 113 -17.68 13.62 7.22
N SER A 114 -18.02 14.86 7.60
CA SER A 114 -19.16 15.18 8.47
C SER A 114 -20.51 14.66 7.95
N GLY A 115 -20.71 14.60 6.63
CA GLY A 115 -21.98 14.15 6.03
C GLY A 115 -22.00 12.68 5.58
N ALA A 116 -20.82 12.01 5.49
CA ALA A 116 -20.70 10.66 4.92
C ALA A 116 -20.00 9.67 5.86
N GLY A 117 -19.53 10.12 7.02
CA GLY A 117 -18.77 9.29 7.95
C GLY A 117 -17.41 8.90 7.41
N ARG A 118 -17.00 7.68 7.69
CA ARG A 118 -15.68 7.15 7.27
C ARG A 118 -15.68 6.82 5.78
N ILE A 119 -14.68 7.37 5.09
CA ILE A 119 -14.43 7.16 3.65
C ILE A 119 -13.03 6.60 3.47
N LYS A 120 -12.91 5.43 2.84
CA LYS A 120 -11.62 4.86 2.48
C LYS A 120 -11.10 5.47 1.18
N VAL A 121 -9.78 5.64 1.12
CA VAL A 121 -9.04 6.00 -0.09
C VAL A 121 -8.37 4.74 -0.62
N LEU A 122 -8.80 4.28 -1.79
CA LEU A 122 -8.25 3.07 -2.41
C LEU A 122 -7.17 3.41 -3.45
N ARG A 123 -7.30 4.55 -4.13
CA ARG A 123 -6.28 5.03 -5.07
C ARG A 123 -6.11 6.53 -4.92
N SER A 124 -4.88 6.96 -5.03
CA SER A 124 -4.49 8.36 -5.06
C SER A 124 -3.29 8.56 -5.99
N THR A 125 -3.00 9.78 -6.32
CA THR A 125 -1.79 10.16 -7.07
C THR A 125 -1.28 11.49 -6.56
N LYS A 126 -0.09 11.90 -6.99
CA LYS A 126 0.44 13.24 -6.68
C LYS A 126 -0.52 14.31 -7.21
N GLY A 127 -0.95 15.21 -6.34
CA GLY A 127 -1.70 16.42 -6.70
C GLY A 127 -0.81 17.65 -6.80
N SER A 128 -1.40 18.74 -7.27
CA SER A 128 -0.75 20.07 -7.34
C SER A 128 -1.38 21.02 -6.35
N GLY A 129 -0.58 21.91 -5.78
CA GLY A 129 -1.04 22.92 -4.84
C GLY A 129 -0.49 22.74 -3.43
N ALA A 130 -0.81 23.71 -2.58
CA ALA A 130 -0.45 23.72 -1.17
C ALA A 130 -1.57 24.42 -0.37
N GLY A 131 -1.66 24.09 0.90
CA GLY A 131 -2.66 24.66 1.80
C GLY A 131 -2.54 24.08 3.20
N GLU A 132 -3.51 24.35 4.04
CA GLU A 132 -3.62 23.71 5.35
C GLU A 132 -3.84 22.19 5.17
N ALA A 133 -3.04 21.39 5.88
CA ALA A 133 -3.11 19.93 5.79
C ALA A 133 -4.54 19.39 6.00
N GLY A 134 -5.02 18.53 5.11
CA GLY A 134 -6.38 18.00 5.08
C GLY A 134 -7.41 18.91 4.40
N ARG A 135 -7.03 20.08 3.87
CA ARG A 135 -7.96 20.95 3.15
C ARG A 135 -8.07 20.57 1.69
N VAL A 136 -9.29 20.45 1.20
CA VAL A 136 -9.60 20.22 -0.22
C VAL A 136 -9.28 21.49 -1.03
N LEU A 137 -8.50 21.36 -2.10
CA LEU A 137 -7.94 22.45 -2.87
C LEU A 137 -8.73 22.78 -4.14
N ASP A 138 -9.43 21.80 -4.69
CA ASP A 138 -10.17 21.92 -5.95
C ASP A 138 -11.40 20.99 -5.99
N ASP A 139 -12.12 21.02 -7.10
CA ASP A 139 -13.32 20.20 -7.30
C ASP A 139 -13.00 18.75 -7.75
N ASP A 140 -11.72 18.45 -7.98
CA ASP A 140 -11.22 17.11 -8.35
C ASP A 140 -10.70 16.30 -7.13
N LEU A 141 -11.01 16.76 -5.92
CA LEU A 141 -10.63 16.14 -4.65
C LEU A 141 -9.11 16.05 -4.45
N THR A 142 -8.39 17.12 -4.84
CA THR A 142 -7.01 17.33 -4.42
C THR A 142 -6.98 17.83 -2.99
N VAL A 143 -6.20 17.15 -2.13
CA VAL A 143 -6.12 17.43 -0.69
C VAL A 143 -4.72 17.86 -0.33
N ALA A 144 -4.59 19.00 0.37
CA ALA A 144 -3.32 19.47 0.87
C ALA A 144 -2.77 18.55 1.96
N CYS A 145 -1.47 18.30 1.89
CA CYS A 145 -0.71 17.57 2.89
C CYS A 145 0.22 18.53 3.64
N GLY A 146 0.94 18.04 4.65
CA GLY A 146 1.94 18.85 5.38
C GLY A 146 3.01 19.43 4.44
N ALA A 147 3.32 18.72 3.34
CA ALA A 147 4.11 19.22 2.22
C ALA A 147 3.52 18.67 0.91
N GLY A 148 3.12 19.56 0.00
CA GLY A 148 2.49 19.22 -1.28
C GLY A 148 1.04 18.78 -1.13
N ALA A 149 0.52 18.03 -2.11
CA ALA A 149 -0.87 17.58 -2.15
C ALA A 149 -0.98 16.21 -2.82
N ILE A 150 -2.07 15.49 -2.53
CA ILE A 150 -2.47 14.29 -3.27
C ILE A 150 -3.86 14.49 -3.89
N ARG A 151 -4.10 13.87 -5.03
CA ARG A 151 -5.41 13.74 -5.64
C ARG A 151 -5.97 12.36 -5.35
N LEU A 152 -7.19 12.31 -4.80
CA LEU A 152 -7.89 11.08 -4.51
C LEU A 152 -8.61 10.62 -5.77
N LEU A 153 -8.40 9.35 -6.16
CA LEU A 153 -8.89 8.82 -7.45
C LEU A 153 -10.03 7.82 -7.27
N GLU A 154 -9.96 7.00 -6.24
CA GLU A 154 -10.94 5.95 -5.96
C GLU A 154 -11.22 5.90 -4.46
N LEU A 155 -12.51 5.91 -4.14
CA LEU A 155 -13.02 6.01 -2.79
C LEU A 155 -14.05 4.93 -2.49
N GLN A 156 -14.21 4.63 -1.20
CA GLN A 156 -15.22 3.67 -0.75
C GLN A 156 -15.87 4.14 0.55
N ARG A 157 -17.19 4.30 0.55
CA ARG A 157 -17.98 4.49 1.78
C ARG A 157 -18.17 3.15 2.49
N ALA A 158 -18.37 3.20 3.81
CA ALA A 158 -18.70 2.00 4.58
C ALA A 158 -19.93 1.27 4.01
N GLY A 159 -19.80 -0.04 3.78
CA GLY A 159 -20.87 -0.88 3.24
C GLY A 159 -21.24 -0.61 1.77
N ARG A 160 -20.43 0.14 1.01
CA ARG A 160 -20.67 0.42 -0.41
C ARG A 160 -19.52 -0.10 -1.27
N GLN A 161 -19.77 -0.18 -2.59
CA GLN A 161 -18.74 -0.54 -3.56
C GLN A 161 -17.74 0.63 -3.76
N PRO A 162 -16.48 0.33 -4.12
CA PRO A 162 -15.54 1.32 -4.61
C PRO A 162 -16.11 2.07 -5.82
N MET A 163 -15.76 3.36 -5.93
CA MET A 163 -16.12 4.18 -7.09
C MET A 163 -15.08 5.26 -7.35
N HIS A 164 -14.99 5.74 -8.57
CA HIS A 164 -14.14 6.86 -8.92
C HIS A 164 -14.56 8.16 -8.19
N ALA A 165 -13.58 9.03 -7.91
CA ALA A 165 -13.83 10.27 -7.16
C ALA A 165 -14.89 11.15 -7.81
N GLU A 166 -14.93 11.26 -9.14
CA GLU A 166 -15.96 12.02 -9.87
C GLU A 166 -17.38 11.49 -9.61
N GLU A 167 -17.55 10.17 -9.62
CA GLU A 167 -18.83 9.53 -9.33
C GLU A 167 -19.20 9.72 -7.86
N PHE A 168 -18.23 9.57 -6.97
CA PHE A 168 -18.39 9.79 -5.55
C PHE A 168 -18.90 11.20 -5.23
N LEU A 169 -18.28 12.22 -5.84
CA LEU A 169 -18.60 13.63 -5.61
C LEU A 169 -20.00 14.02 -6.11
N ARG A 170 -20.56 13.33 -7.12
CA ARG A 170 -21.96 13.55 -7.55
C ARG A 170 -22.96 13.17 -6.47
N GLY A 171 -22.68 12.11 -5.71
CA GLY A 171 -23.55 11.63 -4.63
C GLY A 171 -23.19 12.14 -3.23
N THR A 172 -21.97 12.62 -3.05
CA THR A 172 -21.45 13.12 -1.78
C THR A 172 -20.51 14.29 -2.06
N PRO A 173 -21.05 15.52 -2.22
CA PRO A 173 -20.25 16.69 -2.50
C PRO A 173 -19.25 16.99 -1.38
N ILE A 174 -17.99 17.17 -1.74
CA ILE A 174 -16.92 17.64 -0.86
C ILE A 174 -16.29 18.88 -1.53
N PRO A 175 -16.86 20.07 -1.29
CA PRO A 175 -16.46 21.28 -2.00
C PRO A 175 -15.04 21.72 -1.60
N ARG A 176 -14.40 22.49 -2.47
CA ARG A 176 -13.15 23.19 -2.18
C ARG A 176 -13.24 23.93 -0.85
N GLY A 177 -12.19 23.85 -0.05
CA GLY A 177 -12.11 24.43 1.28
C GLY A 177 -12.61 23.53 2.41
N THR A 178 -13.25 22.41 2.11
CA THR A 178 -13.63 21.40 3.13
C THR A 178 -12.38 20.89 3.85
N LYS A 179 -12.48 20.75 5.17
CA LYS A 179 -11.44 20.13 6.00
C LYS A 179 -11.76 18.66 6.22
N LEU A 180 -10.87 17.78 5.81
CA LEU A 180 -10.92 16.35 6.07
C LEU A 180 -10.18 16.01 7.37
N HIS A 181 -10.69 15.03 8.13
CA HIS A 181 -10.16 14.64 9.45
C HIS A 181 -9.74 13.18 9.53
#